data_1fb6731ff271e330cd468d0cd3d05b3c
#
_entry.id   1fb6731ff271e330cd468d0cd3d05b3c
#
_cell.length_a   1.000
_cell.length_b   1.000
_cell.length_c   1.000
_cell.angle_alpha   90.00
_cell.angle_beta   90.00
_cell.angle_gamma   90.00
#
_symmetry.space_group_name_H-M   'P 1'
#
loop_
_entity.id
_entity.type
_entity.pdbx_description
1 polymer ?
#
loop_
_entity_poly.entity_id
_entity_poly.type
_entity_poly.pdbx_seq_one_letter_code
_entity_poly.pdbx_strand_id
1 'polypeptide(L)'
;NLALMTGNIGREGTGINPMRGQNNIQGAGDVGAIPNNYPGFQSVTDPAMQAKFAKAWGREVDLEKGITKVRALELAGDTIKAMIIDGENTVVTDPDRTHCEHALDALDFLVVCDLFMTETAEFADVVFPATGFGETDGTQTNTERRVQRLRKAVPPPGEAKPDWWVISQLAQRMGFEGFDYTDASQVFNELCELTSTYHGLNWDRIEFGEYQWPVPEEGHPGTPRLHEEEFINGRGIFKLIRYRDPAETIDDDYPVWLTTGRRLEAYHSRTQTGRSSGIDYLLSEETLEVNPDDVAAWGVADGSFVKMSSRRGSVRVKVQATKRSPRGTVFSSFSFNDVPVNILTGSGYDPITETAELKVCPVRIEPESDQGSAAAD
;
A
#
# COMPACT_ATOMS: atom_id res chain seq x y z
N ASN A 1 -11.59 12.68 17.08
CA ASN A 1 -12.08 13.21 18.34
C ASN A 1 -11.32 14.48 18.77
N LEU A 2 -9.97 14.43 18.87
CA LEU A 2 -9.18 15.57 19.37
C LEU A 2 -9.37 16.82 18.50
N ALA A 3 -9.31 16.70 17.17
CA ALA A 3 -9.50 17.81 16.26
C ALA A 3 -10.90 18.43 16.38
N LEU A 4 -11.94 17.60 16.55
CA LEU A 4 -13.31 18.08 16.83
C LEU A 4 -13.40 18.83 18.16
N MET A 5 -12.81 18.26 19.22
CA MET A 5 -12.85 18.88 20.58
C MET A 5 -12.14 20.24 20.65
N THR A 6 -11.07 20.39 19.84
CA THR A 6 -10.27 21.62 19.83
C THR A 6 -10.68 22.59 18.72
N GLY A 7 -11.72 22.27 17.93
CA GLY A 7 -12.19 23.11 16.82
C GLY A 7 -11.20 23.23 15.67
N ASN A 8 -10.35 22.22 15.46
CA ASN A 8 -9.33 22.21 14.41
C ASN A 8 -9.83 21.54 13.12
N ILE A 9 -11.04 21.88 12.69
CA ILE A 9 -11.66 21.45 11.44
C ILE A 9 -12.45 22.60 10.83
N GLY A 10 -12.45 22.73 9.51
CA GLY A 10 -13.31 23.66 8.77
C GLY A 10 -12.86 25.12 8.77
N ARG A 11 -11.73 25.48 9.30
CA ARG A 11 -11.21 26.85 9.29
C ARG A 11 -9.77 26.92 8.79
N GLU A 12 -9.33 28.09 8.42
CA GLU A 12 -7.99 28.32 7.90
C GLU A 12 -6.89 27.84 8.87
N GLY A 13 -5.86 27.18 8.32
CA GLY A 13 -4.76 26.61 9.09
C GLY A 13 -5.12 25.39 9.92
N THR A 14 -6.30 24.80 9.72
CA THR A 14 -6.73 23.58 10.42
C THR A 14 -7.12 22.47 9.47
N GLY A 15 -7.31 21.26 9.98
CA GLY A 15 -7.75 20.10 9.23
C GLY A 15 -7.13 18.81 9.72
N ILE A 16 -7.58 17.71 9.14
CA ILE A 16 -7.00 16.38 9.32
C ILE A 16 -6.33 16.01 8.02
N ASN A 17 -5.01 15.87 8.04
CA ASN A 17 -4.19 15.58 6.87
C ASN A 17 -3.53 14.21 7.02
N PRO A 18 -4.14 13.12 6.51
CA PRO A 18 -3.53 11.80 6.55
C PRO A 18 -2.23 11.80 5.73
N MET A 19 -1.13 11.42 6.35
CA MET A 19 0.15 11.25 5.66
C MET A 19 0.11 9.97 4.83
N ARG A 20 -0.24 10.08 3.57
CA ARG A 20 -0.27 8.94 2.64
C ARG A 20 1.16 8.47 2.35
N GLY A 21 1.40 7.16 2.41
CA GLY A 21 2.75 6.59 2.31
C GLY A 21 3.34 6.62 0.90
N GLN A 22 2.53 6.45 -0.12
CA GLN A 22 2.97 6.40 -1.52
C GLN A 22 2.21 7.40 -2.37
N ASN A 23 2.74 7.64 -3.57
CA ASN A 23 2.09 8.45 -4.57
C ASN A 23 0.75 7.84 -4.97
N ASN A 24 -0.24 8.68 -5.22
CA ASN A 24 -1.57 8.31 -5.69
C ASN A 24 -2.39 7.37 -4.76
N ILE A 25 -2.02 7.16 -3.51
CA ILE A 25 -2.87 6.42 -2.55
C ILE A 25 -4.24 7.11 -2.39
N GLN A 26 -4.26 8.44 -2.37
CA GLN A 26 -5.52 9.18 -2.35
C GLN A 26 -6.33 8.90 -3.62
N GLY A 27 -5.71 9.00 -4.80
CA GLY A 27 -6.37 8.74 -6.08
C GLY A 27 -6.90 7.31 -6.22
N ALA A 28 -6.14 6.32 -5.79
CA ALA A 28 -6.58 4.93 -5.79
C ALA A 28 -7.88 4.75 -4.97
N GLY A 29 -7.96 5.37 -3.79
CA GLY A 29 -9.20 5.38 -2.99
C GLY A 29 -10.34 6.14 -3.69
N ASP A 30 -10.05 7.29 -4.29
CA ASP A 30 -11.03 8.13 -4.97
C ASP A 30 -11.69 7.41 -6.16
N VAL A 31 -10.93 6.60 -6.89
CA VAL A 31 -11.42 5.86 -8.07
C VAL A 31 -12.05 4.50 -7.72
N GLY A 32 -12.14 4.15 -6.45
CA GLY A 32 -12.79 2.92 -6.01
C GLY A 32 -11.90 1.68 -6.00
N ALA A 33 -10.57 1.82 -5.99
CA ALA A 33 -9.64 0.69 -5.79
C ALA A 33 -9.61 0.27 -4.29
N ILE A 34 -10.79 0.04 -3.74
CA ILE A 34 -11.07 -0.41 -2.37
C ILE A 34 -12.30 -1.34 -2.38
N PRO A 35 -12.38 -2.32 -1.47
CA PRO A 35 -13.32 -3.43 -1.61
C PRO A 35 -14.80 -3.09 -1.41
N ASN A 36 -15.15 -1.90 -0.95
CA ASN A 36 -16.50 -1.56 -0.50
C ASN A 36 -17.13 -0.35 -1.21
N ASN A 37 -16.44 0.25 -2.18
CA ASN A 37 -16.94 1.43 -2.86
C ASN A 37 -16.72 1.39 -4.37
N TYR A 38 -17.69 1.93 -5.09
CA TYR A 38 -17.51 2.46 -6.44
C TYR A 38 -16.67 3.75 -6.40
N PRO A 39 -16.24 4.29 -7.55
CA PRO A 39 -15.59 5.60 -7.63
C PRO A 39 -16.31 6.67 -6.80
N GLY A 40 -15.55 7.54 -6.13
CA GLY A 40 -16.11 8.63 -5.31
C GLY A 40 -16.66 8.18 -3.96
N PHE A 41 -16.15 7.07 -3.41
CA PHE A 41 -16.57 6.51 -2.11
C PHE A 41 -18.07 6.17 -2.05
N GLN A 42 -18.68 5.85 -3.17
CA GLN A 42 -20.07 5.45 -3.28
C GLN A 42 -20.20 3.97 -2.90
N SER A 43 -21.02 3.67 -1.88
CA SER A 43 -21.11 2.29 -1.36
C SER A 43 -21.60 1.28 -2.40
N VAL A 44 -20.91 0.15 -2.55
CA VAL A 44 -21.33 -0.96 -3.43
C VAL A 44 -22.61 -1.63 -2.95
N THR A 45 -22.96 -1.50 -1.67
CA THR A 45 -24.17 -2.07 -1.07
C THR A 45 -25.36 -1.12 -1.05
N ASP A 46 -25.21 0.11 -1.55
CA ASP A 46 -26.32 1.07 -1.65
C ASP A 46 -27.13 0.81 -2.97
N PRO A 47 -28.41 0.44 -2.88
CA PRO A 47 -29.23 0.16 -4.06
C PRO A 47 -29.31 1.32 -5.05
N ALA A 48 -29.26 2.58 -4.58
CA ALA A 48 -29.29 3.75 -5.46
C ALA A 48 -27.98 3.87 -6.26
N MET A 49 -26.85 3.60 -5.62
CA MET A 49 -25.54 3.59 -6.28
C MET A 49 -25.43 2.40 -7.26
N GLN A 50 -25.91 1.24 -6.88
CA GLN A 50 -25.99 0.07 -7.77
C GLN A 50 -26.78 0.37 -9.03
N ALA A 51 -27.97 0.95 -8.90
CA ALA A 51 -28.81 1.34 -10.05
C ALA A 51 -28.11 2.40 -10.93
N LYS A 52 -27.38 3.34 -10.33
CA LYS A 52 -26.61 4.36 -11.05
C LYS A 52 -25.52 3.73 -11.91
N PHE A 53 -24.68 2.86 -11.32
CA PHE A 53 -23.57 2.23 -12.03
C PHE A 53 -24.05 1.17 -13.01
N ALA A 54 -25.08 0.39 -12.68
CA ALA A 54 -25.71 -0.54 -13.62
C ALA A 54 -26.23 0.16 -14.87
N LYS A 55 -26.87 1.32 -14.71
CA LYS A 55 -27.32 2.14 -15.83
C LYS A 55 -26.16 2.68 -16.67
N ALA A 56 -25.10 3.18 -16.02
CA ALA A 56 -23.96 3.75 -16.71
C ALA A 56 -23.19 2.70 -17.52
N TRP A 57 -23.00 1.51 -16.94
CA TRP A 57 -22.26 0.41 -17.56
C TRP A 57 -23.11 -0.56 -18.39
N GLY A 58 -24.41 -0.33 -18.47
CA GLY A 58 -25.33 -1.12 -19.31
C GLY A 58 -25.49 -2.58 -18.87
N ARG A 59 -25.20 -2.90 -17.62
CA ARG A 59 -25.26 -4.27 -17.07
C ARG A 59 -25.60 -4.27 -15.59
N GLU A 60 -26.08 -5.41 -15.09
CA GLU A 60 -26.18 -5.63 -13.65
C GLU A 60 -24.77 -5.64 -13.03
N VAL A 61 -24.64 -5.03 -11.86
CA VAL A 61 -23.40 -5.00 -11.07
C VAL A 61 -23.59 -5.83 -9.82
N ASP A 62 -22.53 -6.53 -9.41
CA ASP A 62 -22.54 -7.28 -8.19
C ASP A 62 -22.70 -6.38 -6.98
N LEU A 63 -23.47 -6.83 -6.03
CA LEU A 63 -23.99 -6.06 -4.92
C LEU A 63 -23.27 -6.36 -3.60
N GLU A 64 -22.36 -7.30 -3.62
CA GLU A 64 -21.63 -7.70 -2.43
C GLU A 64 -20.37 -6.85 -2.24
N LYS A 65 -20.03 -6.65 -1.00
CA LYS A 65 -18.78 -6.03 -0.62
C LYS A 65 -17.62 -6.97 -0.94
N GLY A 66 -16.61 -6.47 -1.61
CA GLY A 66 -15.35 -7.18 -1.79
C GLY A 66 -14.63 -7.41 -0.47
N ILE A 67 -13.53 -8.13 -0.50
CA ILE A 67 -12.70 -8.46 0.67
C ILE A 67 -11.39 -7.67 0.65
N THR A 68 -10.78 -7.53 1.81
CA THR A 68 -9.45 -6.92 1.93
C THR A 68 -8.37 -7.89 1.43
N LYS A 69 -7.18 -7.35 1.11
CA LYS A 69 -6.03 -8.17 0.71
C LYS A 69 -5.67 -9.22 1.78
N VAL A 70 -5.69 -8.85 3.06
CA VAL A 70 -5.39 -9.78 4.16
C VAL A 70 -6.34 -10.97 4.13
N ARG A 71 -7.64 -10.71 3.96
CA ARG A 71 -8.64 -11.77 3.85
C ARG A 71 -8.51 -12.58 2.56
N ALA A 72 -8.10 -11.93 1.47
CA ALA A 72 -7.89 -12.64 0.20
C ALA A 72 -6.77 -13.68 0.32
N LEU A 73 -5.67 -13.35 1.00
CA LEU A 73 -4.58 -14.31 1.25
C LEU A 73 -4.98 -15.44 2.19
N GLU A 74 -5.80 -15.17 3.22
CA GLU A 74 -6.33 -16.22 4.10
C GLU A 74 -7.26 -17.21 3.36
N LEU A 75 -7.94 -16.78 2.30
CA LEU A 75 -8.89 -17.58 1.53
C LEU A 75 -8.27 -18.17 0.25
N ALA A 76 -7.02 -17.86 -0.04
CA ALA A 76 -6.31 -18.36 -1.23
C ALA A 76 -6.19 -19.88 -1.22
N GLY A 77 -6.44 -20.51 -2.36
CA GLY A 77 -6.47 -21.97 -2.51
C GLY A 77 -7.73 -22.66 -2.02
N ASP A 78 -8.56 -21.97 -1.22
CA ASP A 78 -9.87 -22.50 -0.76
C ASP A 78 -11.01 -21.81 -1.54
N THR A 79 -11.48 -20.67 -1.08
CA THR A 79 -12.57 -19.93 -1.72
C THR A 79 -12.07 -19.11 -2.92
N ILE A 80 -10.87 -18.53 -2.82
CA ILE A 80 -10.22 -17.81 -3.91
C ILE A 80 -9.29 -18.75 -4.65
N LYS A 81 -9.61 -19.02 -5.91
CA LYS A 81 -8.86 -19.92 -6.79
C LYS A 81 -7.94 -19.20 -7.75
N ALA A 82 -8.28 -17.95 -8.11
CA ALA A 82 -7.47 -17.15 -9.00
C ALA A 82 -7.33 -15.72 -8.46
N MET A 83 -6.19 -15.10 -8.72
CA MET A 83 -5.90 -13.73 -8.27
C MET A 83 -5.18 -12.94 -9.37
N ILE A 84 -5.46 -11.63 -9.44
CA ILE A 84 -4.69 -10.68 -10.22
C ILE A 84 -4.07 -9.71 -9.23
N ILE A 85 -2.74 -9.59 -9.24
CA ILE A 85 -1.99 -8.63 -8.43
C ILE A 85 -1.41 -7.58 -9.39
N ASP A 86 -1.73 -6.32 -9.13
CA ASP A 86 -1.32 -5.21 -9.98
C ASP A 86 -0.47 -4.21 -9.19
N GLY A 87 0.80 -4.09 -9.58
CA GLY A 87 1.75 -3.13 -9.03
C GLY A 87 2.13 -3.36 -7.57
N GLU A 88 2.05 -4.59 -7.05
CA GLU A 88 2.38 -4.89 -5.67
C GLU A 88 3.28 -6.12 -5.50
N ASN A 89 4.35 -5.95 -4.71
CA ASN A 89 5.24 -7.04 -4.32
C ASN A 89 4.81 -7.63 -2.96
N THR A 90 3.69 -8.33 -2.94
CA THR A 90 2.99 -8.88 -1.78
C THR A 90 3.89 -9.77 -0.91
N VAL A 91 4.72 -10.62 -1.51
CA VAL A 91 5.67 -11.51 -0.83
C VAL A 91 6.64 -10.74 0.08
N VAL A 92 7.04 -9.53 -0.31
CA VAL A 92 7.97 -8.70 0.47
C VAL A 92 7.23 -7.82 1.47
N THR A 93 6.03 -7.35 1.13
CA THR A 93 5.36 -6.27 1.87
C THR A 93 4.38 -6.76 2.93
N ASP A 94 3.85 -7.96 2.79
CA ASP A 94 2.86 -8.47 3.72
C ASP A 94 3.48 -9.12 4.95
N PRO A 95 2.78 -9.09 6.09
CA PRO A 95 3.24 -9.79 7.29
C PRO A 95 3.18 -11.31 7.09
N ASP A 96 3.94 -12.03 7.90
CA ASP A 96 4.01 -13.47 7.80
C ASP A 96 4.29 -13.96 6.37
N ARG A 97 5.44 -13.56 5.86
CA ARG A 97 5.87 -13.85 4.49
C ARG A 97 5.69 -15.32 4.11
N THR A 98 5.99 -16.24 5.02
CA THR A 98 5.83 -17.68 4.77
C THR A 98 4.38 -18.05 4.49
N HIS A 99 3.44 -17.48 5.23
CA HIS A 99 2.01 -17.65 4.95
C HIS A 99 1.63 -17.04 3.60
N CYS A 100 2.15 -15.85 3.27
CA CYS A 100 1.90 -15.21 1.97
C CYS A 100 2.39 -16.08 0.81
N GLU A 101 3.61 -16.61 0.89
CA GLU A 101 4.17 -17.51 -0.12
C GLU A 101 3.30 -18.77 -0.30
N HIS A 102 2.89 -19.41 0.80
CA HIS A 102 1.99 -20.57 0.75
C HIS A 102 0.61 -20.22 0.18
N ALA A 103 0.09 -19.04 0.47
CA ALA A 103 -1.20 -18.59 -0.05
C ALA A 103 -1.16 -18.40 -1.57
N LEU A 104 -0.09 -17.80 -2.09
CA LEU A 104 0.09 -17.62 -3.53
C LEU A 104 0.31 -18.96 -4.26
N ASP A 105 1.08 -19.86 -3.69
CA ASP A 105 1.34 -21.21 -4.23
C ASP A 105 0.08 -22.10 -4.24
N ALA A 106 -0.88 -21.83 -3.36
CA ALA A 106 -2.14 -22.57 -3.28
C ALA A 106 -3.19 -22.12 -4.30
N LEU A 107 -2.98 -21.04 -5.03
CA LEU A 107 -3.88 -20.57 -6.08
C LEU A 107 -3.83 -21.50 -7.30
N ASP A 108 -4.97 -21.70 -7.94
CA ASP A 108 -5.04 -22.43 -9.22
C ASP A 108 -4.51 -21.56 -10.39
N PHE A 109 -4.55 -20.23 -10.25
CA PHE A 109 -4.09 -19.30 -11.28
C PHE A 109 -3.73 -17.93 -10.70
N LEU A 110 -2.52 -17.46 -10.96
CA LEU A 110 -2.04 -16.15 -10.53
C LEU A 110 -1.56 -15.31 -11.71
N VAL A 111 -2.08 -14.11 -11.84
CA VAL A 111 -1.62 -13.10 -12.80
C VAL A 111 -0.98 -11.96 -12.02
N VAL A 112 0.20 -11.52 -12.46
CA VAL A 112 0.88 -10.34 -11.90
C VAL A 112 1.15 -9.33 -13.00
N CYS A 113 0.77 -8.06 -12.75
CA CYS A 113 1.18 -6.92 -13.57
C CYS A 113 2.22 -6.13 -12.78
N ASP A 114 3.46 -6.05 -13.24
CA ASP A 114 4.49 -5.28 -12.54
C ASP A 114 5.57 -4.78 -13.52
N LEU A 115 6.37 -3.82 -13.06
CA LEU A 115 7.50 -3.24 -13.79
C LEU A 115 8.69 -4.19 -13.90
N PHE A 116 8.83 -5.10 -12.94
CA PHE A 116 9.95 -6.02 -12.80
C PHE A 116 9.48 -7.41 -12.41
N MET A 117 10.28 -8.42 -12.68
CA MET A 117 10.11 -9.73 -12.05
C MET A 117 10.42 -9.60 -10.57
N THR A 118 9.38 -9.42 -9.79
CA THR A 118 9.43 -9.33 -8.33
C THR A 118 9.30 -10.71 -7.70
N GLU A 119 9.56 -10.81 -6.40
CA GLU A 119 9.37 -12.04 -5.65
C GLU A 119 7.93 -12.56 -5.77
N THR A 120 6.94 -11.67 -5.86
CA THR A 120 5.55 -12.02 -6.11
C THR A 120 5.34 -12.51 -7.54
N ALA A 121 5.97 -11.89 -8.53
CA ALA A 121 5.86 -12.28 -9.92
C ALA A 121 6.47 -13.66 -10.21
N GLU A 122 7.41 -14.13 -9.38
CA GLU A 122 7.99 -15.47 -9.47
C GLU A 122 6.98 -16.59 -9.18
N PHE A 123 5.89 -16.31 -8.47
CA PHE A 123 4.77 -17.24 -8.22
C PHE A 123 3.72 -17.24 -9.33
N ALA A 124 3.75 -16.27 -10.24
CA ALA A 124 2.70 -16.07 -11.22
C ALA A 124 2.74 -17.04 -12.38
N ASP A 125 1.56 -17.51 -12.82
CA ASP A 125 1.39 -18.26 -14.08
C ASP A 125 1.53 -17.35 -15.30
N VAL A 126 1.12 -16.07 -15.16
CA VAL A 126 1.21 -15.05 -16.22
C VAL A 126 1.70 -13.73 -15.62
N VAL A 127 2.72 -13.14 -16.25
CA VAL A 127 3.21 -11.81 -15.91
C VAL A 127 2.99 -10.86 -17.07
N PHE A 128 2.31 -9.75 -16.83
CA PHE A 128 2.18 -8.64 -17.77
C PHE A 128 3.17 -7.53 -17.43
N PRO A 129 4.02 -7.10 -18.37
CA PRO A 129 4.91 -5.97 -18.15
C PRO A 129 4.11 -4.67 -18.10
N ALA A 130 4.11 -4.02 -16.95
CA ALA A 130 3.44 -2.75 -16.70
C ALA A 130 4.31 -1.54 -17.09
N THR A 131 3.71 -0.35 -17.15
CA THR A 131 4.42 0.91 -17.42
C THR A 131 4.73 1.66 -16.15
N GLY A 132 5.92 2.25 -16.08
CA GLY A 132 6.27 3.21 -15.04
C GLY A 132 5.53 4.56 -15.22
N PHE A 133 5.51 5.36 -14.15
CA PHE A 133 4.78 6.64 -14.14
C PHE A 133 5.25 7.64 -15.22
N GLY A 134 6.48 7.54 -15.70
CA GLY A 134 6.99 8.37 -16.80
C GLY A 134 6.72 7.82 -18.21
N GLU A 135 6.12 6.63 -18.31
CA GLU A 135 5.90 5.89 -19.54
C GLU A 135 4.44 5.83 -19.97
N THR A 136 3.53 6.41 -19.18
CA THR A 136 2.10 6.42 -19.41
C THR A 136 1.48 7.80 -19.17
N ASP A 137 0.34 8.07 -19.78
CA ASP A 137 -0.54 9.16 -19.44
C ASP A 137 -1.59 8.71 -18.44
N GLY A 138 -1.98 9.63 -17.53
CA GLY A 138 -2.97 9.33 -16.51
C GLY A 138 -3.25 10.50 -15.60
N THR A 139 -3.76 10.20 -14.41
CA THR A 139 -4.00 11.19 -13.35
C THR A 139 -3.45 10.70 -12.02
N GLN A 140 -3.14 11.63 -11.16
CA GLN A 140 -2.69 11.38 -9.80
C GLN A 140 -3.39 12.34 -8.85
N THR A 141 -3.83 11.85 -7.71
CA THR A 141 -4.37 12.71 -6.64
C THR A 141 -3.44 12.62 -5.44
N ASN A 142 -2.89 13.76 -5.03
CA ASN A 142 -1.97 13.83 -3.92
C ASN A 142 -2.69 13.84 -2.55
N THR A 143 -1.92 13.84 -1.46
CA THR A 143 -2.42 13.80 -0.09
C THR A 143 -3.35 14.96 0.26
N GLU A 144 -3.20 16.13 -0.36
CA GLU A 144 -4.08 17.29 -0.19
C GLU A 144 -5.30 17.29 -1.12
N ARG A 145 -5.61 16.16 -1.76
CA ARG A 145 -6.75 15.98 -2.68
C ARG A 145 -6.63 16.75 -3.99
N ARG A 146 -5.44 17.10 -4.40
CA ARG A 146 -5.17 17.80 -5.65
C ARG A 146 -5.07 16.80 -6.80
N VAL A 147 -6.01 16.87 -7.73
CA VAL A 147 -6.04 16.06 -8.96
C VAL A 147 -5.12 16.68 -9.98
N GLN A 148 -4.17 15.90 -10.46
CA GLN A 148 -3.08 16.35 -11.32
C GLN A 148 -2.93 15.42 -12.53
N ARG A 149 -2.47 15.99 -13.65
CA ARG A 149 -2.09 15.21 -14.85
C ARG A 149 -0.76 14.51 -14.65
N LEU A 150 -0.74 13.22 -14.94
CA LEU A 150 0.49 12.47 -15.19
C LEU A 150 0.74 12.45 -16.70
N ARG A 151 1.92 12.89 -17.13
CA ARG A 151 2.29 12.99 -18.54
C ARG A 151 3.39 12.02 -18.90
N LYS A 152 3.16 11.25 -19.92
CA LYS A 152 4.16 10.37 -20.52
C LYS A 152 5.37 11.20 -20.97
N ALA A 153 6.54 10.86 -20.44
CA ALA A 153 7.82 11.52 -20.76
C ALA A 153 8.68 10.68 -21.71
N VAL A 154 8.57 9.36 -21.63
CA VAL A 154 9.35 8.39 -22.43
C VAL A 154 8.47 7.25 -22.95
N PRO A 155 8.81 6.61 -24.06
CA PRO A 155 8.08 5.43 -24.49
C PRO A 155 8.27 4.28 -23.48
N PRO A 156 7.25 3.42 -23.28
CA PRO A 156 7.40 2.22 -22.47
C PRO A 156 8.42 1.27 -23.09
N PRO A 157 9.17 0.51 -22.29
CA PRO A 157 10.13 -0.45 -22.80
C PRO A 157 9.44 -1.72 -23.32
N GLY A 158 9.99 -2.32 -24.37
CA GLY A 158 9.55 -3.60 -24.90
C GLY A 158 8.05 -3.67 -25.18
N GLU A 159 7.36 -4.62 -24.56
CA GLU A 159 5.92 -4.86 -24.71
C GLU A 159 5.07 -4.26 -23.58
N ALA A 160 5.68 -3.48 -22.67
CA ALA A 160 4.98 -2.90 -21.53
C ALA A 160 3.76 -2.05 -21.94
N LYS A 161 2.67 -2.23 -21.22
CA LYS A 161 1.38 -1.54 -21.46
C LYS A 161 0.88 -0.89 -20.17
N PRO A 162 0.12 0.22 -20.29
CA PRO A 162 -0.56 0.80 -19.13
C PRO A 162 -1.57 -0.18 -18.52
N ASP A 163 -1.72 -0.16 -17.20
CA ASP A 163 -2.59 -1.07 -16.46
C ASP A 163 -4.04 -0.98 -16.92
N TRP A 164 -4.55 0.24 -17.17
CA TRP A 164 -5.90 0.44 -17.72
C TRP A 164 -6.10 -0.28 -19.06
N TRP A 165 -5.08 -0.35 -19.91
CA TRP A 165 -5.14 -1.06 -21.18
C TRP A 165 -5.17 -2.58 -20.98
N VAL A 166 -4.34 -3.10 -20.08
CA VAL A 166 -4.32 -4.54 -19.74
C VAL A 166 -5.67 -4.98 -19.21
N ILE A 167 -6.24 -4.22 -18.25
CA ILE A 167 -7.56 -4.48 -17.68
C ILE A 167 -8.66 -4.41 -18.76
N SER A 168 -8.62 -3.40 -19.63
CA SER A 168 -9.60 -3.25 -20.71
C SER A 168 -9.52 -4.42 -21.70
N GLN A 169 -8.32 -4.85 -22.08
CA GLN A 169 -8.12 -5.99 -22.96
C GLN A 169 -8.59 -7.32 -22.34
N LEU A 170 -8.39 -7.48 -21.04
CA LEU A 170 -8.90 -8.65 -20.32
C LEU A 170 -10.43 -8.65 -20.32
N ALA A 171 -11.05 -7.53 -19.95
CA ALA A 171 -12.49 -7.38 -19.92
C ALA A 171 -13.16 -7.68 -21.28
N GLN A 172 -12.61 -7.12 -22.38
CA GLN A 172 -13.09 -7.39 -23.74
C GLN A 172 -12.99 -8.88 -24.10
N ARG A 173 -11.90 -9.56 -23.75
CA ARG A 173 -11.73 -11.00 -24.03
C ARG A 173 -12.64 -11.88 -23.18
N MET A 174 -13.06 -11.39 -22.02
CA MET A 174 -14.08 -12.03 -21.18
C MET A 174 -15.51 -11.74 -21.66
N GLY A 175 -15.69 -10.95 -22.74
CA GLY A 175 -16.99 -10.63 -23.32
C GLY A 175 -17.69 -9.45 -22.65
N PHE A 176 -17.00 -8.63 -21.89
CA PHE A 176 -17.56 -7.40 -21.33
C PHE A 176 -17.53 -6.28 -22.37
N GLU A 177 -18.65 -5.58 -22.52
CA GLU A 177 -18.81 -4.38 -23.34
C GLU A 177 -18.38 -3.12 -22.57
N GLY A 178 -18.09 -2.01 -23.28
CA GLY A 178 -17.78 -0.71 -22.67
C GLY A 178 -16.32 -0.53 -22.23
N PHE A 179 -15.43 -1.43 -22.61
CA PHE A 179 -13.99 -1.35 -22.32
C PHE A 179 -13.16 -1.04 -23.59
N ASP A 180 -13.72 -0.36 -24.54
CA ASP A 180 -13.11 -0.01 -25.82
C ASP A 180 -12.35 1.33 -25.79
N TYR A 181 -11.85 1.71 -24.61
CA TYR A 181 -11.05 2.92 -24.42
C TYR A 181 -9.80 2.93 -25.32
N THR A 182 -9.54 4.07 -25.93
CA THR A 182 -8.37 4.30 -26.79
C THR A 182 -7.23 5.02 -26.06
N ASP A 183 -7.57 5.75 -25.00
CA ASP A 183 -6.59 6.49 -24.17
C ASP A 183 -7.13 6.77 -22.75
N ALA A 184 -6.24 7.23 -21.88
CA ALA A 184 -6.55 7.49 -20.48
C ALA A 184 -7.56 8.63 -20.27
N SER A 185 -7.74 9.52 -21.25
CA SER A 185 -8.70 10.64 -21.14
C SER A 185 -10.13 10.14 -21.07
N GLN A 186 -10.45 9.10 -21.83
CA GLN A 186 -11.79 8.52 -21.86
C GLN A 186 -12.12 7.87 -20.50
N VAL A 187 -11.16 7.14 -19.93
CA VAL A 187 -11.30 6.53 -18.59
C VAL A 187 -11.51 7.61 -17.51
N PHE A 188 -10.72 8.69 -17.57
CA PHE A 188 -10.84 9.78 -16.59
C PHE A 188 -12.15 10.56 -16.75
N ASN A 189 -12.59 10.82 -17.97
CA ASN A 189 -13.84 11.53 -18.21
C ASN A 189 -15.05 10.73 -17.71
N GLU A 190 -15.10 9.42 -17.94
CA GLU A 190 -16.14 8.55 -17.38
C GLU A 190 -16.11 8.56 -15.84
N LEU A 191 -14.93 8.49 -15.23
CA LEU A 191 -14.77 8.65 -13.79
C LEU A 191 -15.41 9.96 -13.29
N CYS A 192 -15.15 11.09 -13.97
CA CYS A 192 -15.69 12.39 -13.61
C CYS A 192 -17.21 12.43 -13.70
N GLU A 193 -17.80 11.85 -14.76
CA GLU A 193 -19.25 11.78 -14.93
C GLU A 193 -19.95 10.97 -13.83
N LEU A 194 -19.29 9.92 -13.34
CA LEU A 194 -19.83 9.01 -12.33
C LEU A 194 -19.48 9.38 -10.88
N THR A 195 -18.66 10.41 -10.67
CA THR A 195 -18.15 10.78 -9.35
C THR A 195 -18.53 12.22 -8.99
N SER A 196 -19.43 12.42 -8.04
CA SER A 196 -19.92 13.76 -7.67
C SER A 196 -18.81 14.70 -7.22
N THR A 197 -17.76 14.18 -6.57
CA THR A 197 -16.60 14.98 -6.11
C THR A 197 -15.67 15.40 -7.26
N TYR A 198 -15.80 14.79 -8.45
CA TYR A 198 -15.02 15.07 -9.66
C TYR A 198 -15.86 15.65 -10.79
N HIS A 199 -17.17 15.77 -10.63
CA HIS A 199 -18.12 16.07 -11.71
C HIS A 199 -17.82 17.36 -12.50
N GLY A 200 -17.21 18.34 -11.86
CA GLY A 200 -16.74 19.56 -12.52
C GLY A 200 -15.37 19.45 -13.19
N LEU A 201 -14.73 18.28 -13.17
CA LEU A 201 -13.46 18.02 -13.84
C LEU A 201 -13.68 17.29 -15.17
N ASN A 202 -12.74 17.43 -16.06
CA ASN A 202 -12.54 16.61 -17.25
C ASN A 202 -11.06 16.67 -17.64
N TRP A 203 -10.66 15.88 -18.61
CA TRP A 203 -9.27 15.79 -19.05
C TRP A 203 -8.69 17.11 -19.52
N ASP A 204 -9.44 17.88 -20.30
CA ASP A 204 -8.98 19.16 -20.83
C ASP A 204 -8.79 20.19 -19.72
N ARG A 205 -9.66 20.15 -18.73
CA ARG A 205 -9.59 21.08 -17.59
C ARG A 205 -8.38 20.85 -16.72
N ILE A 206 -7.97 19.61 -16.51
CA ILE A 206 -6.76 19.28 -15.72
C ILE A 206 -5.48 19.34 -16.55
N GLU A 207 -5.53 19.65 -17.85
CA GLU A 207 -4.34 19.75 -18.70
C GLU A 207 -3.40 20.87 -18.23
N PHE A 208 -3.96 22.01 -17.83
CA PHE A 208 -3.19 23.19 -17.38
C PHE A 208 -3.53 23.64 -15.95
N GLY A 209 -4.34 22.87 -15.23
CA GLY A 209 -4.80 23.18 -13.89
C GLY A 209 -4.69 21.99 -12.93
N GLU A 210 -4.66 22.32 -11.66
CA GLU A 210 -4.69 21.35 -10.57
C GLU A 210 -5.81 21.73 -9.61
N TYR A 211 -6.67 20.78 -9.28
CA TYR A 211 -7.89 21.07 -8.53
C TYR A 211 -8.00 20.19 -7.29
N GLN A 212 -8.20 20.84 -6.15
CA GLN A 212 -8.54 20.11 -4.92
C GLN A 212 -10.03 19.74 -4.95
N TRP A 213 -10.31 18.44 -4.97
CA TRP A 213 -11.71 18.00 -4.91
C TRP A 213 -12.32 18.20 -3.50
N PRO A 214 -13.65 18.34 -3.33
CA PRO A 214 -14.71 18.31 -4.35
C PRO A 214 -14.67 19.43 -5.38
N VAL A 215 -14.95 19.06 -6.63
CA VAL A 215 -15.21 19.98 -7.75
C VAL A 215 -16.56 19.59 -8.35
N PRO A 216 -17.68 20.02 -7.73
CA PRO A 216 -19.00 19.48 -8.03
C PRO A 216 -19.59 19.92 -9.38
N GLU A 217 -19.08 21.00 -9.97
CA GLU A 217 -19.60 21.56 -11.22
C GLU A 217 -18.51 22.22 -12.06
N GLU A 218 -18.79 22.38 -13.35
CA GLU A 218 -17.90 23.09 -14.25
C GLU A 218 -17.70 24.54 -13.80
N GLY A 219 -16.46 25.03 -13.86
CA GLY A 219 -16.09 26.37 -13.38
C GLY A 219 -15.79 26.47 -11.90
N HIS A 220 -16.11 25.48 -11.08
CA HIS A 220 -15.78 25.51 -9.65
C HIS A 220 -14.26 25.50 -9.41
N PRO A 221 -13.71 26.41 -8.57
CA PRO A 221 -12.26 26.59 -8.43
C PRO A 221 -11.53 25.45 -7.68
N GLY A 222 -12.27 24.51 -7.13
CA GLY A 222 -11.79 23.51 -6.19
C GLY A 222 -12.15 23.87 -4.75
N THR A 223 -11.98 22.90 -3.85
CA THR A 223 -12.34 23.02 -2.43
C THR A 223 -11.07 22.90 -1.55
N PRO A 224 -10.41 24.01 -1.23
CA PRO A 224 -9.17 23.98 -0.43
C PRO A 224 -9.39 23.40 0.97
N ARG A 225 -10.54 23.65 1.60
CA ARG A 225 -10.89 23.17 2.93
C ARG A 225 -12.18 22.37 2.90
N LEU A 226 -12.18 21.24 3.62
CA LEU A 226 -13.38 20.43 3.83
C LEU A 226 -14.07 20.84 5.13
N HIS A 227 -15.39 20.67 5.17
CA HIS A 227 -16.21 20.83 6.36
C HIS A 227 -16.19 22.27 6.92
N GLU A 228 -16.17 23.29 6.06
CA GLU A 228 -16.25 24.70 6.48
C GLU A 228 -17.60 25.01 7.10
N GLU A 229 -18.68 24.50 6.54
CA GLU A 229 -20.04 24.77 6.99
C GLU A 229 -20.59 23.59 7.81
N GLU A 230 -20.52 22.37 7.24
CA GLU A 230 -21.06 21.18 7.88
C GLU A 230 -20.29 19.90 7.51
N PHE A 231 -20.54 18.83 8.22
CA PHE A 231 -20.13 17.48 7.86
C PHE A 231 -21.21 16.82 6.99
N ILE A 232 -20.84 15.79 6.21
CA ILE A 232 -21.79 15.03 5.39
C ILE A 232 -23.00 14.55 6.21
N ASN A 233 -22.80 14.22 7.48
CA ASN A 233 -23.86 13.79 8.40
C ASN A 233 -24.40 14.95 9.27
N GLY A 234 -24.19 16.21 8.87
CA GLY A 234 -24.60 17.41 9.57
C GLY A 234 -23.67 17.82 10.71
N ARG A 235 -23.27 16.92 11.58
CA ARG A 235 -22.35 17.17 12.71
C ARG A 235 -21.24 16.14 12.80
N GLY A 236 -20.10 16.56 13.35
CA GLY A 236 -19.01 15.65 13.68
C GLY A 236 -19.43 14.64 14.76
N ILE A 237 -19.06 13.38 14.55
CA ILE A 237 -19.42 12.28 15.44
C ILE A 237 -18.22 11.90 16.29
N PHE A 238 -18.36 11.96 17.62
CA PHE A 238 -17.37 11.41 18.55
C PHE A 238 -17.48 9.89 18.60
N LYS A 239 -16.34 9.22 18.50
CA LYS A 239 -16.24 7.77 18.67
C LYS A 239 -15.45 7.46 19.93
N LEU A 240 -15.99 6.61 20.77
CA LEU A 240 -15.25 6.07 21.91
C LEU A 240 -14.20 5.08 21.39
N ILE A 241 -12.94 5.38 21.65
CA ILE A 241 -11.83 4.50 21.30
C ILE A 241 -11.28 3.92 22.61
N ARG A 242 -11.19 2.60 22.69
CA ARG A 242 -10.55 1.88 23.79
C ARG A 242 -9.24 1.30 23.31
N TYR A 243 -8.22 1.39 24.15
CA TYR A 243 -6.96 0.71 23.91
C TYR A 243 -7.19 -0.81 23.89
N ARG A 244 -6.51 -1.48 22.96
CA ARG A 244 -6.37 -2.94 22.91
C ARG A 244 -4.88 -3.25 22.80
N ASP A 245 -4.46 -4.30 23.47
CA ASP A 245 -3.11 -4.82 23.27
C ASP A 245 -2.96 -5.37 21.83
N PRO A 246 -1.75 -5.37 21.27
CA PRO A 246 -1.48 -6.03 20.00
C PRO A 246 -1.80 -7.53 20.10
N ALA A 247 -1.93 -8.19 18.94
CA ALA A 247 -2.23 -9.62 18.88
C ALA A 247 -1.18 -10.48 19.58
N GLU A 248 0.07 -10.04 19.59
CA GLU A 248 1.16 -10.68 20.33
C GLU A 248 1.86 -9.66 21.22
N THR A 249 2.20 -10.07 22.45
CA THR A 249 2.96 -9.28 23.41
C THR A 249 4.32 -9.91 23.69
N ILE A 250 5.26 -9.08 24.18
CA ILE A 250 6.57 -9.56 24.65
C ILE A 250 6.41 -10.54 25.84
N ASP A 251 7.32 -11.47 25.93
CA ASP A 251 7.47 -12.45 27.02
C ASP A 251 8.94 -12.77 27.26
N ASP A 252 9.23 -13.75 28.11
CA ASP A 252 10.60 -14.16 28.44
C ASP A 252 11.34 -14.78 27.24
N ASP A 253 10.61 -15.37 26.29
CA ASP A 253 11.18 -15.95 25.09
C ASP A 253 11.46 -14.90 24.00
N TYR A 254 10.62 -13.88 23.89
CA TYR A 254 10.72 -12.79 22.91
C TYR A 254 10.58 -11.43 23.61
N PRO A 255 11.64 -10.97 24.33
CA PRO A 255 11.53 -9.84 25.24
C PRO A 255 11.68 -8.46 24.59
N VAL A 256 11.88 -8.37 23.29
CA VAL A 256 12.17 -7.12 22.57
C VAL A 256 11.08 -6.81 21.57
N TRP A 257 10.65 -5.55 21.49
CA TRP A 257 9.76 -5.09 20.44
C TRP A 257 10.50 -4.80 19.14
N LEU A 258 10.12 -5.46 18.06
CA LEU A 258 10.45 -5.04 16.69
C LEU A 258 9.36 -4.11 16.17
N THR A 259 9.75 -2.94 15.69
CA THR A 259 8.91 -2.11 14.85
C THR A 259 9.47 -2.07 13.44
N THR A 260 8.63 -2.27 12.44
CA THR A 260 9.04 -2.21 11.04
C THR A 260 8.71 -0.86 10.42
N GLY A 261 9.41 -0.47 9.38
CA GLY A 261 9.17 0.82 8.76
C GLY A 261 9.87 1.00 7.42
N ARG A 262 10.06 2.26 7.07
CA ARG A 262 10.70 2.68 5.82
C ARG A 262 11.98 3.45 6.11
N ARG A 263 12.91 3.37 5.16
CA ARG A 263 14.09 4.22 5.11
C ARG A 263 13.91 5.26 4.02
N LEU A 264 14.53 6.42 4.18
CA LEU A 264 14.39 7.54 3.25
C LEU A 264 14.78 7.16 1.81
N GLU A 265 15.85 6.40 1.67
CA GLU A 265 16.46 6.03 0.40
C GLU A 265 15.79 4.79 -0.25
N ALA A 266 14.94 4.08 0.50
CA ALA A 266 14.28 2.88 0.02
C ALA A 266 12.77 3.11 -0.17
N TYR A 267 12.33 3.21 -1.42
CA TYR A 267 10.90 3.32 -1.72
C TYR A 267 10.24 1.94 -1.62
N HIS A 268 9.37 1.78 -0.61
CA HIS A 268 8.57 0.58 -0.32
C HIS A 268 9.42 -0.71 -0.29
N SER A 269 9.14 -1.70 -1.15
CA SER A 269 9.90 -2.96 -1.29
C SER A 269 11.28 -2.79 -1.96
N ARG A 270 11.72 -1.56 -2.22
CA ARG A 270 12.97 -1.25 -2.91
C ARG A 270 13.07 -1.81 -4.34
N THR A 271 11.98 -2.34 -4.88
CA THR A 271 11.94 -2.91 -6.24
C THR A 271 12.47 -1.94 -7.30
N GLN A 272 12.09 -0.65 -7.23
CA GLN A 272 12.60 0.38 -8.15
C GLN A 272 13.92 1.00 -7.66
N THR A 273 13.97 1.47 -6.41
CA THR A 273 15.11 2.20 -5.86
C THR A 273 16.37 1.35 -5.72
N GLY A 274 16.25 0.06 -5.46
CA GLY A 274 17.37 -0.88 -5.42
C GLY A 274 17.97 -1.18 -6.80
N ARG A 275 17.28 -0.82 -7.89
CA ARG A 275 17.78 -0.90 -9.27
C ARG A 275 18.34 0.42 -9.79
N SER A 276 18.32 1.46 -8.97
CA SER A 276 18.93 2.76 -9.25
C SER A 276 20.29 2.84 -8.57
N SER A 277 21.37 2.71 -9.32
CA SER A 277 22.74 2.62 -8.77
C SER A 277 23.12 3.79 -7.85
N GLY A 278 22.63 5.01 -8.12
CA GLY A 278 22.89 6.18 -7.27
C GLY A 278 22.15 6.13 -5.94
N ILE A 279 20.94 5.62 -5.92
CA ILE A 279 20.14 5.47 -4.69
C ILE A 279 20.63 4.24 -3.91
N ASP A 280 20.92 3.15 -4.60
CA ASP A 280 21.47 1.93 -4.01
C ASP A 280 22.81 2.17 -3.30
N TYR A 281 23.65 3.04 -3.85
CA TYR A 281 24.89 3.44 -3.19
C TYR A 281 24.67 4.13 -1.83
N LEU A 282 23.58 4.87 -1.64
CA LEU A 282 23.26 5.55 -0.39
C LEU A 282 22.76 4.60 0.70
N LEU A 283 22.10 3.51 0.31
CA LEU A 283 21.56 2.51 1.23
C LEU A 283 21.61 1.12 0.55
N SER A 284 22.71 0.43 0.73
CA SER A 284 22.99 -0.85 0.06
C SER A 284 22.67 -2.09 0.92
N GLU A 285 22.50 -1.94 2.23
CA GLU A 285 22.24 -3.03 3.17
C GLU A 285 21.17 -2.65 4.21
N GLU A 286 20.43 -3.65 4.71
CA GLU A 286 19.54 -3.48 5.86
C GLU A 286 20.33 -3.51 7.15
N THR A 287 19.91 -2.68 8.10
CA THR A 287 20.47 -2.66 9.46
C THR A 287 19.38 -2.69 10.52
N LEU A 288 19.69 -3.31 11.65
CA LEU A 288 18.87 -3.30 12.85
C LEU A 288 19.26 -2.11 13.72
N GLU A 289 18.41 -1.12 13.83
CA GLU A 289 18.65 0.01 14.73
C GLU A 289 18.38 -0.41 16.18
N VAL A 290 19.38 -0.29 17.02
CA VAL A 290 19.36 -0.74 18.41
C VAL A 290 19.87 0.36 19.32
N ASN A 291 19.22 0.53 20.50
CA ASN A 291 19.72 1.46 21.51
C ASN A 291 21.12 1.06 22.00
N PRO A 292 22.08 1.98 22.15
CA PRO A 292 23.43 1.66 22.59
C PRO A 292 23.49 0.93 23.95
N ASP A 293 22.56 1.22 24.86
CA ASP A 293 22.49 0.54 26.16
C ASP A 293 22.07 -0.94 26.01
N ASP A 294 21.19 -1.24 25.06
CA ASP A 294 20.77 -2.60 24.75
C ASP A 294 21.88 -3.36 24.01
N VAL A 295 22.59 -2.70 23.08
CA VAL A 295 23.80 -3.25 22.44
C VAL A 295 24.81 -3.73 23.49
N ALA A 296 25.08 -2.88 24.49
CA ALA A 296 25.98 -3.22 25.59
C ALA A 296 25.43 -4.35 26.50
N ALA A 297 24.10 -4.29 26.78
CA ALA A 297 23.47 -5.30 27.65
C ALA A 297 23.41 -6.70 27.01
N TRP A 298 23.26 -6.77 25.68
CA TRP A 298 23.25 -8.04 24.94
C TRP A 298 24.65 -8.54 24.58
N GLY A 299 25.71 -7.79 24.88
CA GLY A 299 27.08 -8.16 24.56
C GLY A 299 27.38 -8.19 23.06
N VAL A 300 26.68 -7.41 22.27
CA VAL A 300 26.91 -7.26 20.84
C VAL A 300 27.72 -6.00 20.55
N ALA A 301 28.31 -5.88 19.38
CA ALA A 301 29.01 -4.69 18.93
C ALA A 301 28.26 -3.97 17.82
N ASP A 302 28.45 -2.65 17.72
CA ASP A 302 28.00 -1.89 16.57
C ASP A 302 28.66 -2.43 15.29
N GLY A 303 27.88 -2.65 14.23
CA GLY A 303 28.33 -3.26 12.98
C GLY A 303 28.45 -4.79 12.99
N SER A 304 28.28 -5.47 14.14
CA SER A 304 28.25 -6.94 14.18
C SER A 304 26.89 -7.50 13.70
N PHE A 305 26.90 -8.78 13.33
CA PHE A 305 25.67 -9.46 12.98
C PHE A 305 25.02 -10.11 14.19
N VAL A 306 23.68 -10.13 14.17
CA VAL A 306 22.86 -10.82 15.15
C VAL A 306 21.83 -11.67 14.44
N LYS A 307 21.37 -12.72 15.12
CA LYS A 307 20.15 -13.44 14.74
C LYS A 307 18.97 -12.80 15.45
N MET A 308 18.02 -12.30 14.70
CA MET A 308 16.74 -11.82 15.20
C MET A 308 15.67 -12.85 14.88
N SER A 309 14.96 -13.33 15.90
CA SER A 309 13.98 -14.40 15.78
C SER A 309 12.62 -13.98 16.35
N SER A 310 11.54 -14.44 15.74
CA SER A 310 10.19 -14.41 16.29
C SER A 310 9.64 -15.85 16.40
N ARG A 311 8.36 -16.00 16.75
CA ARG A 311 7.67 -17.29 16.75
C ARG A 311 7.54 -17.94 15.37
N ARG A 312 7.75 -17.17 14.30
CA ARG A 312 7.55 -17.60 12.89
C ARG A 312 8.84 -17.88 12.16
N GLY A 313 9.88 -17.15 12.45
CA GLY A 313 11.12 -17.33 11.71
C GLY A 313 12.28 -16.56 12.31
N SER A 314 13.38 -16.47 11.57
CA SER A 314 14.55 -15.71 11.98
C SER A 314 15.24 -15.08 10.78
N VAL A 315 15.88 -13.93 11.02
CA VAL A 315 16.73 -13.24 10.05
C VAL A 315 18.10 -12.96 10.66
N ARG A 316 19.09 -12.89 9.79
CA ARG A 316 20.44 -12.41 10.12
C ARG A 316 20.52 -10.95 9.72
N VAL A 317 20.86 -10.07 10.65
CA VAL A 317 20.88 -8.62 10.37
C VAL A 317 22.05 -7.94 11.10
N LYS A 318 22.60 -6.90 10.48
CA LYS A 318 23.70 -6.11 11.01
C LYS A 318 23.19 -5.07 12.01
N VAL A 319 23.82 -4.97 13.17
CA VAL A 319 23.45 -4.00 14.20
C VAL A 319 23.95 -2.60 13.84
N GLN A 320 23.10 -1.62 14.02
CA GLN A 320 23.40 -0.19 14.00
C GLN A 320 23.03 0.43 15.35
N ALA A 321 24.03 0.78 16.15
CA ALA A 321 23.81 1.41 17.43
C ALA A 321 23.32 2.86 17.25
N THR A 322 22.11 3.17 17.73
CA THR A 322 21.55 4.51 17.62
C THR A 322 20.56 4.84 18.74
N LYS A 323 20.59 6.09 19.22
CA LYS A 323 19.63 6.60 20.21
C LYS A 323 18.23 6.89 19.62
N ARG A 324 18.03 6.71 18.32
CA ARG A 324 16.69 6.82 17.71
C ARG A 324 15.75 5.71 18.20
N SER A 325 16.28 4.51 18.43
CA SER A 325 15.52 3.40 19.00
C SER A 325 15.48 3.53 20.54
N PRO A 326 14.29 3.52 21.16
CA PRO A 326 14.17 3.40 22.61
C PRO A 326 14.70 2.05 23.11
N ARG A 327 15.09 1.99 24.39
CA ARG A 327 15.47 0.72 25.02
C ARG A 327 14.34 -0.31 24.95
N GLY A 328 14.68 -1.55 24.71
CA GLY A 328 13.73 -2.66 24.55
C GLY A 328 12.96 -2.66 23.23
N THR A 329 13.29 -1.73 22.32
CA THR A 329 12.69 -1.64 20.98
C THR A 329 13.79 -1.58 19.93
N VAL A 330 13.63 -2.35 18.86
CA VAL A 330 14.50 -2.34 17.68
C VAL A 330 13.71 -1.97 16.43
N PHE A 331 14.39 -1.38 15.45
CA PHE A 331 13.79 -1.00 14.18
C PHE A 331 14.53 -1.65 13.01
N SER A 332 13.79 -2.18 12.05
CA SER A 332 14.32 -2.63 10.77
C SER A 332 13.31 -2.31 9.66
N SER A 333 13.79 -2.08 8.43
CA SER A 333 12.86 -1.90 7.32
C SER A 333 12.46 -3.25 6.70
N PHE A 334 11.38 -3.27 5.95
CA PHE A 334 10.97 -4.44 5.16
C PHE A 334 11.47 -4.36 3.72
N SER A 335 12.34 -3.40 3.40
CA SER A 335 12.67 -3.04 2.03
C SER A 335 13.72 -3.96 1.38
N PHE A 336 14.36 -4.82 2.14
CA PHE A 336 15.47 -5.65 1.68
C PHE A 336 15.09 -7.13 1.68
N ASN A 337 15.12 -7.74 0.52
CA ASN A 337 14.74 -9.15 0.38
C ASN A 337 15.80 -10.12 0.92
N ASP A 338 17.06 -9.72 0.99
CA ASP A 338 18.14 -10.46 1.64
C ASP A 338 18.05 -10.46 3.17
N VAL A 339 17.30 -9.52 3.76
CA VAL A 339 16.89 -9.50 5.16
C VAL A 339 15.36 -9.41 5.24
N PRO A 340 14.64 -10.50 4.98
CA PRO A 340 13.18 -10.49 4.84
C PRO A 340 12.47 -10.33 6.19
N VAL A 341 12.46 -9.13 6.74
CA VAL A 341 11.95 -8.84 8.10
C VAL A 341 10.50 -9.25 8.30
N ASN A 342 9.69 -9.24 7.24
CA ASN A 342 8.29 -9.67 7.32
C ASN A 342 8.10 -11.19 7.53
N ILE A 343 9.15 -11.99 7.48
CA ILE A 343 9.10 -13.38 7.94
C ILE A 343 8.88 -13.48 9.47
N LEU A 344 9.18 -12.39 10.20
CA LEU A 344 9.06 -12.31 11.65
C LEU A 344 7.68 -11.81 12.09
N THR A 345 7.04 -10.94 11.29
CA THR A 345 5.79 -10.26 11.64
C THR A 345 4.61 -11.23 11.64
N GLY A 346 3.60 -10.93 12.46
CA GLY A 346 2.44 -11.81 12.66
C GLY A 346 1.27 -11.46 11.74
N SER A 347 0.32 -12.38 11.64
CA SER A 347 -0.93 -12.25 10.90
C SER A 347 -2.03 -11.46 11.62
N GLY A 348 -1.74 -10.87 12.79
CA GLY A 348 -2.69 -10.01 13.50
C GLY A 348 -3.13 -8.79 12.67
N TYR A 349 -4.39 -8.39 12.79
CA TYR A 349 -4.92 -7.23 12.10
C TYR A 349 -5.99 -6.49 12.90
N ASP A 350 -6.21 -5.24 12.57
CA ASP A 350 -7.29 -4.43 13.13
C ASP A 350 -8.67 -5.01 12.75
N PRO A 351 -9.56 -5.29 13.73
CA PRO A 351 -10.81 -6.01 13.45
C PRO A 351 -11.86 -5.20 12.68
N ILE A 352 -11.63 -3.89 12.47
CA ILE A 352 -12.55 -3.01 11.75
C ILE A 352 -12.07 -2.74 10.33
N THR A 353 -10.80 -2.41 10.20
CA THR A 353 -10.18 -2.04 8.91
C THR A 353 -9.44 -3.20 8.25
N GLU A 354 -9.22 -4.29 8.99
CA GLU A 354 -8.41 -5.46 8.59
C GLU A 354 -6.98 -5.05 8.17
N THR A 355 -6.48 -3.94 8.72
CA THR A 355 -5.10 -3.51 8.49
C THR A 355 -4.14 -4.33 9.34
N ALA A 356 -3.14 -4.92 8.72
CA ALA A 356 -2.17 -5.79 9.36
C ALA A 356 -1.31 -5.06 10.41
N GLU A 357 -0.98 -5.74 11.51
CA GLU A 357 -0.14 -5.26 12.61
C GLU A 357 1.36 -5.35 12.28
N LEU A 358 1.80 -4.63 11.25
CA LEU A 358 3.20 -4.64 10.79
C LEU A 358 4.19 -3.94 11.73
N LYS A 359 3.71 -3.14 12.70
CA LYS A 359 4.56 -2.23 13.50
C LYS A 359 4.89 -2.76 14.89
N VAL A 360 4.37 -3.91 15.25
CA VAL A 360 4.51 -4.48 16.59
C VAL A 360 4.73 -5.99 16.45
N CYS A 361 5.94 -6.45 16.77
CA CYS A 361 6.28 -7.87 16.72
C CYS A 361 7.27 -8.20 17.88
N PRO A 362 6.97 -9.17 18.76
CA PRO A 362 7.91 -9.65 19.75
C PRO A 362 9.03 -10.45 19.11
N VAL A 363 10.27 -10.11 19.45
CA VAL A 363 11.47 -10.77 18.93
C VAL A 363 12.49 -11.06 20.02
N ARG A 364 13.39 -12.01 19.74
CA ARG A 364 14.61 -12.30 20.48
C ARG A 364 15.80 -11.89 19.64
N ILE A 365 16.80 -11.28 20.26
CA ILE A 365 18.08 -10.92 19.64
C ILE A 365 19.17 -11.80 20.26
N GLU A 366 19.90 -12.50 19.43
CA GLU A 366 21.01 -13.38 19.84
C GLU A 366 22.29 -12.96 19.12
N PRO A 367 23.39 -12.77 19.83
CA PRO A 367 24.69 -12.56 19.20
C PRO A 367 25.02 -13.72 18.26
N GLU A 368 25.55 -13.41 17.07
CA GLU A 368 26.12 -14.46 16.24
C GLU A 368 27.46 -14.92 16.85
N SER A 369 27.55 -16.20 17.18
CA SER A 369 28.83 -16.75 17.66
C SER A 369 29.86 -16.70 16.53
N ASP A 370 31.06 -16.25 16.79
CA ASP A 370 32.22 -16.21 15.86
C ASP A 370 32.68 -17.60 15.35
N GLN A 371 31.75 -18.54 15.15
CA GLN A 371 32.05 -19.84 14.57
C GLN A 371 31.72 -19.87 13.11
N GLY A 372 32.59 -19.36 12.23
CA GLY A 372 32.40 -19.51 10.79
C GLY A 372 33.36 -18.82 9.85
N SER A 373 34.56 -18.43 10.27
CA SER A 373 35.59 -17.99 9.31
C SER A 373 36.70 -19.01 9.03
N ALA A 374 36.42 -20.28 9.23
CA ALA A 374 37.38 -21.35 8.95
C ALA A 374 36.71 -22.43 8.10
N ALA A 375 36.63 -22.21 6.79
CA ALA A 375 36.65 -23.21 5.74
C ALA A 375 36.17 -22.61 4.37
N ALA A 376 37.08 -21.96 3.69
CA ALA A 376 37.14 -21.93 2.24
C ALA A 376 38.58 -21.56 1.86
N ASP A 377 39.48 -22.52 1.93
CA ASP A 377 40.70 -22.58 1.13
C ASP A 377 40.41 -23.38 -0.16
#